data_6163d81fc2bbbc31edadaf2592fb1358
#
_entry.id   6163d81fc2bbbc31edadaf2592fb1358
#
_cell.length_a   1.000
_cell.length_b   1.000
_cell.length_c   1.000
_cell.angle_alpha   90.00
_cell.angle_beta   90.00
_cell.angle_gamma   90.00
#
_symmetry.space_group_name_H-M   'P 1'
#
loop_
_entity.id
_entity.type
_entity.pdbx_description
1 polymer ?
#
loop_
_entity_poly.entity_id
_entity_poly.type
_entity_poly.pdbx_seq_one_letter_code
_entity_poly.pdbx_strand_id
1 'polypeptide(L)'
;MDNFGLVSIITPSYNSSSFIAETIESILSQTYLNWELLITDDCSTDRSVEIIERYIQRDSRIKLFRLEKNCGAGVCRNRSISEAKGRFIAFCDSDDRWCPEKLEKQLAFMREKDCALSYTSYMTCDESGKISSIVIGKRRETYFSMRCDDGIGCLTAVYDTEKVGKVFMPELRKRQDWGLWLTILRRCKVAYGLKEPLAIYRIHSSSISRNK
;
A
#
# COMPACT_ATOMS: atom_id res chain seq x y z
N MET A 1 -8.15 -22.65 -0.63
CA MET A 1 -7.22 -21.53 -0.44
C MET A 1 -6.89 -21.41 1.05
N ASP A 2 -5.62 -21.18 1.36
CA ASP A 2 -5.21 -20.96 2.75
C ASP A 2 -5.82 -19.66 3.29
N ASN A 3 -6.39 -19.72 4.49
CA ASN A 3 -6.89 -18.52 5.16
C ASN A 3 -5.77 -17.95 6.06
N PHE A 4 -5.13 -16.88 5.62
CA PHE A 4 -4.08 -16.19 6.37
C PHE A 4 -4.63 -15.17 7.39
N GLY A 5 -5.88 -14.77 7.25
CA GLY A 5 -6.53 -13.71 8.01
C GLY A 5 -6.88 -12.50 7.13
N LEU A 6 -7.67 -11.57 7.65
CA LEU A 6 -8.11 -10.38 6.92
C LEU A 6 -6.93 -9.44 6.62
N VAL A 7 -6.88 -8.93 5.40
CA VAL A 7 -5.94 -7.87 4.96
C VAL A 7 -6.68 -6.55 4.84
N SER A 8 -6.25 -5.52 5.57
CA SER A 8 -6.71 -4.15 5.34
C SER A 8 -5.77 -3.44 4.37
N ILE A 9 -6.29 -3.08 3.21
CA ILE A 9 -5.55 -2.37 2.16
C ILE A 9 -5.81 -0.88 2.33
N ILE A 10 -4.74 -0.09 2.49
CA ILE A 10 -4.77 1.33 2.81
C ILE A 10 -4.48 2.14 1.55
N THR A 11 -5.41 2.98 1.14
CA THR A 11 -5.31 3.81 -0.07
C THR A 11 -5.62 5.27 0.24
N PRO A 12 -4.62 6.16 0.26
CA PRO A 12 -4.86 7.61 0.25
C PRO A 12 -5.29 8.03 -1.16
N SER A 13 -6.24 8.93 -1.27
CA SER A 13 -6.73 9.47 -2.55
C SER A 13 -6.77 10.99 -2.51
N TYR A 14 -6.22 11.64 -3.52
CA TYR A 14 -6.36 13.06 -3.76
C TYR A 14 -6.28 13.38 -5.25
N ASN A 15 -7.37 13.90 -5.83
CA ASN A 15 -7.47 14.23 -7.25
C ASN A 15 -6.94 13.09 -8.16
N SER A 16 -7.40 11.88 -7.92
CA SER A 16 -6.93 10.64 -8.56
C SER A 16 -7.91 10.07 -9.59
N SER A 17 -8.86 10.87 -10.08
CA SER A 17 -9.93 10.42 -10.99
C SER A 17 -9.43 9.71 -12.25
N SER A 18 -8.22 10.02 -12.70
CA SER A 18 -7.59 9.37 -13.86
C SER A 18 -7.10 7.95 -13.60
N PHE A 19 -6.86 7.57 -12.33
CA PHE A 19 -6.16 6.31 -12.00
C PHE A 19 -6.90 5.42 -11.00
N ILE A 20 -7.70 6.03 -10.08
CA ILE A 20 -8.30 5.31 -8.96
C ILE A 20 -9.15 4.10 -9.38
N ALA A 21 -9.79 4.15 -10.54
CA ALA A 21 -10.54 3.02 -11.08
C ALA A 21 -9.62 1.81 -11.35
N GLU A 22 -8.47 2.02 -12.02
CA GLU A 22 -7.52 0.95 -12.29
C GLU A 22 -6.92 0.37 -10.99
N THR A 23 -6.67 1.23 -9.99
CA THR A 23 -6.20 0.80 -8.67
C THR A 23 -7.22 -0.12 -8.01
N ILE A 24 -8.49 0.27 -7.95
CA ILE A 24 -9.56 -0.53 -7.34
C ILE A 24 -9.75 -1.85 -8.10
N GLU A 25 -9.79 -1.83 -9.44
CA GLU A 25 -9.91 -3.05 -10.25
C GLU A 25 -8.73 -4.02 -10.02
N SER A 26 -7.52 -3.51 -9.83
CA SER A 26 -6.35 -4.34 -9.51
C SER A 26 -6.47 -5.04 -8.15
N ILE A 27 -7.16 -4.43 -7.20
CA ILE A 27 -7.45 -5.00 -5.88
C ILE A 27 -8.63 -5.99 -5.96
N LEU A 28 -9.66 -5.68 -6.72
CA LEU A 28 -10.79 -6.59 -6.97
C LEU A 28 -10.35 -7.88 -7.66
N SER A 29 -9.31 -7.82 -8.49
CA SER A 29 -8.73 -8.98 -9.20
C SER A 29 -7.83 -9.86 -8.35
N GLN A 30 -7.60 -9.55 -7.07
CA GLN A 30 -6.72 -10.37 -6.22
C GLN A 30 -7.27 -11.78 -6.03
N THR A 31 -6.37 -12.77 -6.18
CA THR A 31 -6.70 -14.20 -5.96
C THR A 31 -7.01 -14.50 -4.48
N TYR A 32 -6.35 -13.80 -3.55
CA TYR A 32 -6.70 -13.84 -2.13
C TYR A 32 -7.91 -12.95 -1.85
N LEU A 33 -9.04 -13.52 -1.40
CA LEU A 33 -10.33 -12.84 -1.33
C LEU A 33 -10.66 -12.20 0.04
N ASN A 34 -9.91 -12.56 1.11
CA ASN A 34 -10.19 -12.06 2.47
C ASN A 34 -9.48 -10.73 2.73
N TRP A 35 -9.99 -9.66 2.14
CA TRP A 35 -9.49 -8.29 2.29
C TRP A 35 -10.61 -7.28 2.45
N GLU A 36 -10.27 -6.12 3.00
CA GLU A 36 -11.05 -4.88 2.94
C GLU A 36 -10.18 -3.77 2.34
N LEU A 37 -10.78 -2.88 1.55
CA LEU A 37 -10.12 -1.71 0.96
C LEU A 37 -10.62 -0.46 1.67
N LEU A 38 -9.70 0.27 2.32
CA LEU A 38 -9.97 1.46 3.10
C LEU A 38 -9.36 2.67 2.38
N ILE A 39 -10.20 3.43 1.70
CA ILE A 39 -9.81 4.61 0.94
C ILE A 39 -10.08 5.84 1.81
N THR A 40 -9.09 6.70 1.99
CA THR A 40 -9.29 8.02 2.60
C THR A 40 -9.05 9.09 1.56
N ASP A 41 -10.10 9.85 1.25
CA ASP A 41 -10.04 11.00 0.33
C ASP A 41 -9.60 12.26 1.07
N ASP A 42 -8.58 12.92 0.53
CA ASP A 42 -7.93 14.12 1.08
C ASP A 42 -8.57 15.41 0.55
N CYS A 43 -9.90 15.50 0.56
CA CYS A 43 -10.66 16.64 0.07
C CYS A 43 -10.47 16.85 -1.45
N SER A 44 -10.67 15.80 -2.27
CA SER A 44 -10.60 15.88 -3.73
C SER A 44 -11.65 16.84 -4.30
N THR A 45 -11.26 17.54 -5.35
CA THR A 45 -12.09 18.50 -6.12
C THR A 45 -12.48 17.98 -7.50
N ASP A 46 -11.92 16.83 -7.91
CA ASP A 46 -12.22 16.15 -9.15
C ASP A 46 -13.31 15.06 -8.95
N ARG A 47 -13.45 14.15 -9.91
CA ARG A 47 -14.43 13.06 -9.86
C ARG A 47 -13.99 11.82 -9.07
N SER A 48 -12.90 11.89 -8.30
CA SER A 48 -12.37 10.75 -7.55
C SER A 48 -13.41 10.12 -6.63
N VAL A 49 -14.08 10.94 -5.83
CA VAL A 49 -15.10 10.48 -4.87
C VAL A 49 -16.25 9.80 -5.59
N GLU A 50 -16.77 10.39 -6.68
CA GLU A 50 -17.87 9.82 -7.48
C GLU A 50 -17.50 8.43 -8.02
N ILE A 51 -16.27 8.28 -8.52
CA ILE A 51 -15.77 6.99 -9.02
C ILE A 51 -15.71 5.96 -7.89
N ILE A 52 -15.13 6.30 -6.74
CA ILE A 52 -15.01 5.39 -5.58
C ILE A 52 -16.40 4.94 -5.10
N GLU A 53 -17.38 5.86 -5.00
CA GLU A 53 -18.74 5.56 -4.54
C GLU A 53 -19.46 4.55 -5.45
N ARG A 54 -19.20 4.55 -6.76
CA ARG A 54 -19.71 3.53 -7.69
C ARG A 54 -19.18 2.12 -7.37
N TYR A 55 -17.92 2.00 -6.92
CA TYR A 55 -17.36 0.72 -6.50
C TYR A 55 -17.90 0.26 -5.15
N ILE A 56 -18.10 1.17 -4.20
CA ILE A 56 -18.72 0.86 -2.90
C ILE A 56 -20.13 0.25 -3.08
N GLN A 57 -20.89 0.74 -4.05
CA GLN A 57 -22.22 0.18 -4.36
C GLN A 57 -22.18 -1.27 -4.89
N ARG A 58 -21.02 -1.71 -5.43
CA ARG A 58 -20.83 -3.04 -6.01
C ARG A 58 -20.16 -4.02 -5.07
N ASP A 59 -19.32 -3.52 -4.15
CA ASP A 59 -18.54 -4.37 -3.24
C ASP A 59 -18.44 -3.75 -1.84
N SER A 60 -19.08 -4.38 -0.87
CA SER A 60 -19.15 -3.92 0.52
C SER A 60 -17.81 -3.97 1.28
N ARG A 61 -16.79 -4.61 0.70
CA ARG A 61 -15.42 -4.62 1.25
C ARG A 61 -14.70 -3.29 1.05
N ILE A 62 -15.21 -2.42 0.17
CA ILE A 62 -14.63 -1.10 -0.13
C ILE A 62 -15.30 -0.05 0.76
N LYS A 63 -14.50 0.78 1.44
CA LYS A 63 -14.97 1.86 2.31
C LYS A 63 -14.27 3.16 1.98
N LEU A 64 -15.00 4.26 2.05
CA LEU A 64 -14.49 5.61 1.83
C LEU A 64 -14.62 6.44 3.12
N PHE A 65 -13.53 7.09 3.49
CA PHE A 65 -13.47 8.14 4.50
C PHE A 65 -13.10 9.45 3.81
N ARG A 66 -13.73 10.55 4.19
CA ARG A 66 -13.46 11.86 3.59
C ARG A 66 -12.94 12.82 4.64
N LEU A 67 -11.86 13.51 4.34
CA LEU A 67 -11.35 14.59 5.17
C LEU A 67 -12.01 15.92 4.76
N GLU A 68 -12.20 16.81 5.73
CA GLU A 68 -12.81 18.14 5.51
C GLU A 68 -11.84 19.11 4.82
N LYS A 69 -10.55 18.84 4.88
CA LYS A 69 -9.47 19.64 4.25
C LYS A 69 -8.33 18.74 3.81
N ASN A 70 -7.52 19.24 2.87
CA ASN A 70 -6.31 18.54 2.46
C ASN A 70 -5.26 18.55 3.58
N CYS A 71 -4.95 17.35 4.07
CA CYS A 71 -4.02 17.09 5.19
C CYS A 71 -2.79 16.27 4.78
N GLY A 72 -2.76 15.77 3.55
CA GLY A 72 -1.68 14.97 2.99
C GLY A 72 -1.81 13.46 3.21
N ALA A 73 -1.12 12.70 2.36
CA ALA A 73 -1.23 11.24 2.28
C ALA A 73 -0.95 10.51 3.61
N GLY A 74 -0.07 11.05 4.47
CA GLY A 74 0.21 10.45 5.79
C GLY A 74 -0.99 10.43 6.71
N VAL A 75 -1.73 11.55 6.76
CA VAL A 75 -2.96 11.66 7.56
C VAL A 75 -4.05 10.75 7.00
N CYS A 76 -4.18 10.68 5.67
CA CYS A 76 -5.12 9.78 5.02
C CYS A 76 -4.81 8.31 5.33
N ARG A 77 -3.53 7.90 5.22
CA ARG A 77 -3.14 6.53 5.59
C ARG A 77 -3.41 6.26 7.07
N ASN A 78 -3.11 7.19 7.96
CA ASN A 78 -3.39 7.04 9.39
C ASN A 78 -4.89 6.92 9.68
N ARG A 79 -5.73 7.69 8.99
CA ARG A 79 -7.19 7.54 9.09
C ARG A 79 -7.62 6.12 8.70
N SER A 80 -7.16 5.61 7.57
CA SER A 80 -7.46 4.24 7.13
C SER A 80 -6.87 3.18 8.07
N ILE A 81 -5.63 3.36 8.57
CA ILE A 81 -5.01 2.43 9.54
C ILE A 81 -5.82 2.37 10.84
N SER A 82 -6.38 3.48 11.32
CA SER A 82 -7.21 3.48 12.54
C SER A 82 -8.47 2.63 12.37
N GLU A 83 -9.07 2.64 11.20
CA GLU A 83 -10.28 1.89 10.86
C GLU A 83 -10.03 0.42 10.46
N ALA A 84 -8.78 0.07 10.17
CA ALA A 84 -8.38 -1.26 9.72
C ALA A 84 -8.76 -2.34 10.74
N LYS A 85 -9.38 -3.41 10.26
CA LYS A 85 -9.78 -4.58 11.07
C LYS A 85 -8.90 -5.81 10.79
N GLY A 86 -8.08 -5.74 9.73
CA GLY A 86 -7.26 -6.85 9.30
C GLY A 86 -6.08 -7.11 10.22
N ARG A 87 -5.72 -8.39 10.31
CA ARG A 87 -4.45 -8.81 10.86
C ARG A 87 -3.29 -8.25 10.06
N PHE A 88 -3.41 -8.23 8.74
CA PHE A 88 -2.38 -7.67 7.86
C PHE A 88 -2.79 -6.28 7.38
N ILE A 89 -1.81 -5.37 7.33
CA ILE A 89 -1.96 -4.07 6.70
C ILE A 89 -1.05 -4.01 5.48
N ALA A 90 -1.65 -3.66 4.34
CA ALA A 90 -1.00 -3.48 3.06
C ALA A 90 -1.28 -2.06 2.52
N PHE A 91 -0.44 -1.56 1.62
CA PHE A 91 -0.56 -0.20 1.08
C PHE A 91 -0.62 -0.24 -0.45
N CYS A 92 -1.58 0.50 -1.02
CA CYS A 92 -1.68 0.71 -2.47
C CYS A 92 -2.11 2.15 -2.70
N ASP A 93 -1.25 2.98 -3.26
CA ASP A 93 -1.61 4.37 -3.55
C ASP A 93 -2.59 4.44 -4.72
N SER A 94 -3.38 5.52 -4.80
CA SER A 94 -4.53 5.65 -5.71
C SER A 94 -4.17 5.76 -7.20
N ASP A 95 -2.89 5.75 -7.53
CA ASP A 95 -2.30 5.79 -8.87
C ASP A 95 -1.52 4.51 -9.22
N ASP A 96 -1.36 3.59 -8.26
CA ASP A 96 -0.63 2.34 -8.38
C ASP A 96 -1.55 1.13 -8.63
N ARG A 97 -0.96 -0.01 -9.01
CA ARG A 97 -1.69 -1.27 -9.26
C ARG A 97 -0.94 -2.47 -8.68
N TRP A 98 -1.68 -3.54 -8.42
CA TRP A 98 -1.13 -4.82 -8.00
C TRP A 98 -1.33 -5.91 -9.06
N CYS A 99 -0.40 -6.87 -9.12
CA CYS A 99 -0.62 -8.11 -9.85
C CYS A 99 -1.64 -9.00 -9.12
N PRO A 100 -2.44 -9.81 -9.81
CA PRO A 100 -3.53 -10.58 -9.20
C PRO A 100 -3.11 -11.48 -8.04
N GLU A 101 -1.93 -12.08 -8.09
CA GLU A 101 -1.45 -13.02 -7.07
C GLU A 101 -0.67 -12.36 -5.93
N LYS A 102 -0.62 -11.02 -5.86
CA LYS A 102 0.24 -10.32 -4.89
C LYS A 102 -0.05 -10.71 -3.45
N LEU A 103 -1.29 -10.60 -3.02
CA LEU A 103 -1.64 -10.89 -1.63
C LEU A 103 -1.40 -12.36 -1.29
N GLU A 104 -1.85 -13.28 -2.12
CA GLU A 104 -1.70 -14.72 -1.89
C GLU A 104 -0.23 -15.12 -1.73
N LYS A 105 0.62 -14.73 -2.70
CA LYS A 105 2.05 -15.07 -2.69
C LYS A 105 2.80 -14.40 -1.54
N GLN A 106 2.50 -13.14 -1.27
CA GLN A 106 3.18 -12.40 -0.22
C GLN A 106 2.80 -12.88 1.18
N LEU A 107 1.53 -13.24 1.43
CA LEU A 107 1.09 -13.81 2.70
C LEU A 107 1.66 -15.23 2.92
N ALA A 108 1.71 -16.05 1.88
CA ALA A 108 2.36 -17.36 1.93
C ALA A 108 3.86 -17.22 2.28
N PHE A 109 4.54 -16.27 1.66
CA PHE A 109 5.94 -15.95 1.95
C PHE A 109 6.13 -15.45 3.39
N MET A 110 5.23 -14.58 3.89
CA MET A 110 5.30 -14.10 5.27
C MET A 110 5.14 -15.25 6.28
N ARG A 111 4.26 -16.20 6.01
CA ARG A 111 4.09 -17.40 6.82
C ARG A 111 5.34 -18.29 6.78
N GLU A 112 5.90 -18.55 5.59
CA GLU A 112 7.13 -19.35 5.42
C GLU A 112 8.32 -18.75 6.18
N LYS A 113 8.47 -17.44 6.15
CA LYS A 113 9.57 -16.73 6.83
C LYS A 113 9.27 -16.40 8.29
N ASP A 114 8.06 -16.68 8.76
CA ASP A 114 7.55 -16.24 10.07
C ASP A 114 7.85 -14.75 10.35
N CYS A 115 7.70 -13.90 9.35
CA CYS A 115 8.10 -12.49 9.43
C CYS A 115 6.91 -11.56 9.69
N ALA A 116 7.19 -10.44 10.34
CA ALA A 116 6.21 -9.40 10.65
C ALA A 116 6.09 -8.32 9.57
N LEU A 117 7.10 -8.15 8.72
CA LEU A 117 7.14 -7.19 7.62
C LEU A 117 7.74 -7.86 6.40
N SER A 118 7.03 -7.77 5.28
CA SER A 118 7.53 -8.18 3.97
C SER A 118 7.27 -7.11 2.92
N TYR A 119 8.02 -7.19 1.83
CA TYR A 119 7.86 -6.36 0.64
C TYR A 119 8.19 -7.16 -0.61
N THR A 120 7.72 -6.69 -1.77
CA THR A 120 7.98 -7.34 -3.06
C THR A 120 8.88 -6.47 -3.93
N SER A 121 9.45 -7.05 -4.99
CA SER A 121 9.88 -6.26 -6.14
C SER A 121 8.68 -5.64 -6.83
N TYR A 122 8.90 -4.66 -7.69
CA TYR A 122 7.83 -4.00 -8.42
C TYR A 122 8.26 -3.59 -9.82
N MET A 123 7.28 -3.35 -10.67
CA MET A 123 7.46 -2.76 -12.00
C MET A 123 7.17 -1.27 -11.92
N THR A 124 7.75 -0.49 -12.82
CA THR A 124 7.33 0.89 -13.05
C THR A 124 6.56 0.99 -14.36
N CYS A 125 5.59 1.88 -14.43
CA CYS A 125 4.90 2.20 -15.67
C CYS A 125 4.80 3.72 -15.86
N ASP A 126 4.59 4.15 -17.11
CA ASP A 126 4.25 5.53 -17.42
C ASP A 126 2.76 5.83 -17.14
N GLU A 127 2.35 7.05 -17.45
CA GLU A 127 0.97 7.51 -17.24
C GLU A 127 -0.06 6.70 -18.03
N SER A 128 0.32 6.18 -19.21
CA SER A 128 -0.52 5.29 -20.03
C SER A 128 -0.63 3.86 -19.50
N GLY A 129 0.15 3.51 -18.47
CA GLY A 129 0.21 2.17 -17.89
C GLY A 129 1.20 1.22 -18.60
N LYS A 130 2.01 1.71 -19.55
CA LYS A 130 3.04 0.92 -20.24
C LYS A 130 4.23 0.69 -19.30
N ILE A 131 4.55 -0.58 -19.06
CA ILE A 131 5.68 -0.97 -18.21
C ILE A 131 7.00 -0.44 -18.79
N SER A 132 7.81 0.19 -17.94
CA SER A 132 9.08 0.83 -18.31
C SER A 132 10.31 0.14 -17.70
N SER A 133 10.21 -0.34 -16.46
CA SER A 133 11.33 -1.04 -15.81
C SER A 133 10.86 -1.98 -14.70
N ILE A 134 11.79 -2.77 -14.16
CA ILE A 134 11.58 -3.63 -12.99
C ILE A 134 12.60 -3.23 -11.92
N VAL A 135 12.11 -3.01 -10.71
CA VAL A 135 12.91 -2.71 -9.53
C VAL A 135 12.95 -3.94 -8.63
N ILE A 136 14.13 -4.53 -8.52
CA ILE A 136 14.33 -5.73 -7.68
C ILE A 136 14.71 -5.30 -6.27
N GLY A 137 13.84 -5.56 -5.32
CA GLY A 137 14.07 -5.29 -3.91
C GLY A 137 15.20 -6.16 -3.32
N LYS A 138 15.84 -5.74 -2.24
CA LYS A 138 16.80 -6.56 -1.51
C LYS A 138 16.11 -7.79 -0.91
N ARG A 139 16.88 -8.84 -0.53
CA ARG A 139 16.29 -10.03 0.12
C ARG A 139 15.81 -9.76 1.54
N ARG A 140 16.43 -8.81 2.20
CA ARG A 140 16.10 -8.38 3.56
C ARG A 140 16.52 -6.95 3.80
N GLU A 141 15.77 -6.27 4.67
CA GLU A 141 16.12 -4.97 5.22
C GLU A 141 16.09 -5.03 6.76
N THR A 142 16.94 -4.24 7.38
CA THR A 142 17.01 -4.08 8.82
C THR A 142 16.86 -2.62 9.19
N TYR A 143 16.67 -2.31 10.48
CA TYR A 143 16.66 -0.92 10.94
C TYR A 143 17.91 -0.16 10.51
N PHE A 144 19.10 -0.79 10.59
CA PHE A 144 20.36 -0.12 10.23
C PHE A 144 20.49 0.11 8.73
N SER A 145 20.15 -0.86 7.87
CA SER A 145 20.19 -0.67 6.42
C SER A 145 19.18 0.40 5.96
N MET A 146 17.99 0.41 6.53
CA MET A 146 16.94 1.39 6.23
C MET A 146 17.24 2.80 6.73
N ARG A 147 18.18 2.99 7.66
CA ARG A 147 18.63 4.35 8.03
C ARG A 147 19.44 5.04 6.93
N CYS A 148 20.08 4.27 6.08
CA CYS A 148 20.95 4.78 5.02
C CYS A 148 20.24 4.89 3.68
N ASP A 149 19.23 4.03 3.43
CA ASP A 149 18.57 3.92 2.14
C ASP A 149 17.12 3.40 2.33
N ASP A 150 16.18 4.04 1.65
CA ASP A 150 14.76 3.63 1.65
C ASP A 150 14.56 2.49 0.64
N GLY A 151 14.74 1.27 1.11
CA GLY A 151 14.69 0.05 0.29
C GLY A 151 13.30 -0.60 0.18
N ILE A 152 12.25 -0.04 0.81
CA ILE A 152 10.90 -0.62 0.85
C ILE A 152 9.89 0.36 0.24
N GLY A 153 9.48 0.12 -1.00
CA GLY A 153 8.43 0.89 -1.65
C GLY A 153 7.06 0.69 -0.98
N CYS A 154 6.32 1.78 -0.73
CA CYS A 154 5.06 1.76 0.00
C CYS A 154 4.07 0.73 -0.57
N LEU A 155 3.83 0.76 -1.88
CA LEU A 155 2.90 -0.15 -2.59
C LEU A 155 3.26 -1.63 -2.50
N THR A 156 4.49 -1.96 -2.07
CA THR A 156 5.00 -3.34 -2.01
C THR A 156 4.85 -3.99 -0.65
N ALA A 157 4.68 -3.19 0.39
CA ALA A 157 4.80 -3.63 1.78
C ALA A 157 3.51 -4.22 2.35
N VAL A 158 3.68 -5.25 3.19
CA VAL A 158 2.63 -5.84 4.04
C VAL A 158 3.22 -6.10 5.42
N TYR A 159 2.51 -5.73 6.48
CA TYR A 159 2.92 -6.05 7.84
C TYR A 159 1.83 -6.72 8.67
N ASP A 160 2.23 -7.54 9.65
CA ASP A 160 1.38 -8.31 10.56
C ASP A 160 1.15 -7.56 11.88
N THR A 161 -0.07 -7.10 12.12
CA THR A 161 -0.44 -6.36 13.33
C THR A 161 -0.44 -7.22 14.59
N GLU A 162 -0.60 -8.53 14.49
CA GLU A 162 -0.48 -9.42 15.65
C GLU A 162 0.94 -9.46 16.18
N LYS A 163 1.95 -9.28 15.30
CA LYS A 163 3.36 -9.31 15.68
C LYS A 163 3.89 -7.94 16.12
N VAL A 164 3.41 -6.86 15.51
CA VAL A 164 3.98 -5.53 15.76
C VAL A 164 2.97 -4.47 16.21
N GLY A 165 1.69 -4.84 16.34
CA GLY A 165 0.60 -3.90 16.61
C GLY A 165 0.30 -3.01 15.39
N LYS A 166 -0.74 -2.19 15.48
CA LYS A 166 -0.96 -1.12 14.50
C LYS A 166 0.11 -0.06 14.67
N VAL A 167 0.74 0.32 13.55
CA VAL A 167 1.77 1.36 13.50
C VAL A 167 1.31 2.45 12.56
N PHE A 168 1.42 3.71 13.01
CA PHE A 168 0.96 4.87 12.25
C PHE A 168 2.14 5.57 11.54
N MET A 169 1.83 6.24 10.43
CA MET A 169 2.77 7.12 9.74
C MET A 169 3.18 8.27 10.66
N PRO A 170 4.47 8.65 10.73
CA PRO A 170 4.88 9.84 11.47
C PRO A 170 4.33 11.11 10.82
N GLU A 171 4.19 12.17 11.59
CA GLU A 171 3.76 13.50 11.12
C GLU A 171 4.86 14.19 10.31
N LEU A 172 5.19 13.61 9.16
CA LEU A 172 6.15 14.14 8.22
C LEU A 172 5.45 14.50 6.91
N ARG A 173 5.88 15.54 6.23
CA ARG A 173 5.31 15.91 4.94
C ARG A 173 5.75 14.98 3.80
N LYS A 174 6.95 14.41 3.88
CA LYS A 174 7.51 13.45 2.92
C LYS A 174 8.14 12.28 3.67
N ARG A 175 8.31 11.12 2.99
CA ARG A 175 8.96 9.91 3.53
C ARG A 175 8.27 9.34 4.78
N GLN A 176 6.97 9.48 4.86
CA GLN A 176 6.16 8.97 5.99
C GLN A 176 6.22 7.45 6.08
N ASP A 177 6.20 6.78 4.94
CA ASP A 177 6.36 5.34 4.76
C ASP A 177 7.73 4.87 5.27
N TRP A 178 8.80 5.57 4.92
CA TRP A 178 10.13 5.27 5.47
C TRP A 178 10.16 5.35 7.00
N GLY A 179 9.57 6.37 7.59
CA GLY A 179 9.44 6.49 9.05
C GLY A 179 8.62 5.38 9.68
N LEU A 180 7.55 4.94 8.99
CA LEU A 180 6.74 3.78 9.38
C LEU A 180 7.59 2.50 9.39
N TRP A 181 8.36 2.24 8.32
CA TRP A 181 9.22 1.05 8.25
C TRP A 181 10.28 1.03 9.33
N LEU A 182 10.92 2.16 9.63
CA LEU A 182 11.87 2.27 10.73
C LEU A 182 11.22 1.94 12.08
N THR A 183 9.97 2.38 12.29
CA THR A 183 9.23 2.08 13.54
C THR A 183 8.90 0.60 13.65
N ILE A 184 8.44 -0.03 12.56
CA ILE A 184 8.16 -1.47 12.52
C ILE A 184 9.44 -2.29 12.72
N LEU A 185 10.55 -1.92 12.05
CA LEU A 185 11.82 -2.62 12.14
C LEU A 185 12.47 -2.57 13.54
N ARG A 186 12.16 -1.56 14.35
CA ARG A 186 12.54 -1.55 15.77
C ARG A 186 11.87 -2.68 16.56
N ARG A 187 10.66 -3.10 16.15
CA ARG A 187 9.87 -4.16 16.81
C ARG A 187 10.23 -5.54 16.29
N CYS A 188 10.34 -5.71 14.97
CA CYS A 188 10.56 -7.02 14.32
C CYS A 188 11.99 -7.29 13.85
N LYS A 189 12.89 -6.30 13.93
CA LYS A 189 14.32 -6.34 13.57
C LYS A 189 14.62 -6.52 12.08
N VAL A 190 13.86 -7.35 11.34
CA VAL A 190 14.11 -7.69 9.94
C VAL A 190 12.81 -7.67 9.14
N ALA A 191 12.86 -7.09 7.95
CA ALA A 191 11.88 -7.24 6.88
C ALA A 191 12.44 -8.14 5.77
N TYR A 192 11.59 -8.95 5.15
CA TYR A 192 12.00 -9.87 4.09
C TYR A 192 11.41 -9.47 2.74
N GLY A 193 12.26 -9.49 1.71
CA GLY A 193 11.91 -9.15 0.34
C GLY A 193 11.61 -10.37 -0.52
N LEU A 194 10.40 -10.46 -1.05
CA LEU A 194 10.01 -11.39 -2.11
C LEU A 194 10.48 -10.81 -3.44
N LYS A 195 11.30 -11.58 -4.18
CA LYS A 195 11.94 -11.10 -5.41
C LYS A 195 11.00 -10.94 -6.61
N GLU A 196 9.81 -11.49 -6.53
CA GLU A 196 8.82 -11.41 -7.59
C GLU A 196 8.24 -9.99 -7.70
N PRO A 197 8.15 -9.39 -8.90
CA PRO A 197 7.54 -8.08 -9.08
C PRO A 197 6.01 -8.20 -9.11
N LEU A 198 5.38 -7.91 -7.97
CA LEU A 198 3.94 -8.11 -7.75
C LEU A 198 3.15 -6.79 -7.62
N ALA A 199 3.81 -5.65 -7.81
CA ALA A 199 3.18 -4.33 -7.80
C ALA A 199 3.68 -3.51 -8.99
N ILE A 200 2.90 -2.50 -9.39
CA ILE A 200 3.19 -1.61 -10.51
C ILE A 200 3.08 -0.17 -10.01
N TYR A 201 4.23 0.51 -9.95
CA TYR A 201 4.35 1.90 -9.58
C TYR A 201 4.18 2.80 -10.79
N ARG A 202 3.22 3.73 -10.75
CA ARG A 202 2.97 4.66 -11.85
C ARG A 202 3.79 5.93 -11.70
N ILE A 203 4.46 6.33 -12.78
CA ILE A 203 5.23 7.56 -12.86
C ILE A 203 4.47 8.55 -13.75
N HIS A 204 3.96 9.63 -13.15
CA HIS A 204 3.26 10.70 -13.85
C HIS A 204 3.69 12.10 -13.35
N SER A 205 3.24 13.15 -14.03
CA SER A 205 3.69 14.52 -13.80
C SER A 205 3.41 15.06 -12.39
N SER A 206 2.34 14.60 -11.74
CA SER A 206 1.92 14.99 -10.38
C SER A 206 2.44 14.06 -9.27
N SER A 207 3.27 13.04 -9.58
CA SER A 207 3.85 12.15 -8.56
C SER A 207 4.73 12.90 -7.57
N ILE A 208 4.44 12.76 -6.26
CA ILE A 208 5.15 13.48 -5.17
C ILE A 208 6.65 13.13 -5.14
N SER A 209 7.02 11.92 -5.53
CA SER A 209 8.41 11.43 -5.56
C SER A 209 9.29 12.09 -6.63
N ARG A 210 8.73 12.75 -7.64
CA ARG A 210 9.49 13.49 -8.67
C ARG A 210 10.09 14.81 -8.19
N ASN A 211 9.52 15.40 -7.14
CA ASN A 211 10.02 16.65 -6.56
C ASN A 211 11.10 16.39 -5.51
N LYS A 212 12.21 15.77 -5.93
CA LYS A 212 13.44 15.63 -5.14
C LYS A 212 14.29 16.88 -5.22
#